data_a076b60d1502831a7938c2b579c4d9a5
#
_entry.id   a076b60d1502831a7938c2b579c4d9a5
#
_cell.length_a   1.000
_cell.length_b   1.000
_cell.length_c   1.000
_cell.angle_alpha   90.00
_cell.angle_beta   90.00
_cell.angle_gamma   90.00
#
_symmetry.space_group_name_H-M   'P 1'
#
loop_
_entity.id
_entity.type
_entity.pdbx_description
1 polymer ?
#
loop_
_entity_poly.entity_id
_entity_poly.type
_entity_poly.pdbx_seq_one_letter_code
_entity_poly.pdbx_strand_id
1 'polypeptide(L)'
;MKHILRILLAVVLVLAACTPRSSRNNAYPVTTNGYIVAAYVWPSCHDDSLAHRWLWEEGIGEWEVIKKGDPRFPGHYQPRQPLWGYEPDNDPAVVEKWIRTALKYGVNTFIYDWYWYSTEDGYHGPYLESALNDGFLKAPSHEKMNFYIMWANHDVKYNYWNYHKWGEREDRLFNPDVDWDQFRQVVARIISQYFSQPGYVKVDGCPVLGIFSLNNFVRSFGSLDEAARAMDYFREEVRKAGFPGLHLQEIHGGGFRLSEESAARLKDRIARLGVGSVALYNMGGFNPDYLQHGREAIEIRRQWDEVFDVPVYPCVSVGWDDTPRFPAKGADHVTRFHQTPQAFASFLKEAKGYVDNHPGQPRFLMINAWNEWVEGSYLLPDRLYGFGYLQAVKDVLDGKYD
;
A
#
# COMPACT_ATOMS: atom_id res chain seq x y z
N MET A 1 -16.02 87.50 17.79
CA MET A 1 -15.53 86.82 16.57
C MET A 1 -14.68 85.68 17.03
N LYS A 2 -15.25 84.47 17.06
CA LYS A 2 -14.65 83.28 17.65
C LYS A 2 -14.26 82.31 16.55
N HIS A 3 -12.96 82.08 16.37
CA HIS A 3 -12.44 81.02 15.48
C HIS A 3 -12.45 79.69 16.19
N ILE A 4 -13.21 78.74 15.68
CA ILE A 4 -13.27 77.35 16.14
C ILE A 4 -12.25 76.57 15.32
N LEU A 5 -11.16 76.13 15.99
CA LEU A 5 -10.13 75.29 15.42
C LEU A 5 -10.63 73.82 15.47
N ARG A 6 -10.91 73.19 14.34
CA ARG A 6 -11.21 71.79 14.25
C ARG A 6 -9.92 70.97 14.10
N ILE A 7 -9.59 70.23 15.13
CA ILE A 7 -8.51 69.23 15.09
C ILE A 7 -9.07 67.96 14.42
N LEU A 8 -8.58 67.65 13.22
CA LEU A 8 -8.81 66.35 12.58
C LEU A 8 -7.79 65.35 13.15
N LEU A 9 -8.28 64.39 13.88
CA LEU A 9 -7.51 63.21 14.32
C LEU A 9 -7.47 62.20 13.20
N ALA A 10 -6.38 62.11 12.45
CA ALA A 10 -6.14 61.08 11.47
C ALA A 10 -5.75 59.77 12.17
N VAL A 11 -6.68 58.80 12.23
CA VAL A 11 -6.40 57.45 12.65
C VAL A 11 -5.70 56.70 11.53
N VAL A 12 -4.38 56.54 11.62
CA VAL A 12 -3.62 55.68 10.71
C VAL A 12 -3.87 54.23 11.10
N LEU A 13 -4.77 53.56 10.42
CA LEU A 13 -4.92 52.11 10.45
C LEU A 13 -3.69 51.47 9.76
N VAL A 14 -2.74 51.00 10.53
CA VAL A 14 -1.68 50.09 10.05
C VAL A 14 -2.33 48.73 9.76
N LEU A 15 -2.74 48.55 8.53
CA LEU A 15 -3.05 47.22 8.01
C LEU A 15 -1.74 46.44 7.94
N ALA A 16 -1.46 45.62 8.97
CA ALA A 16 -0.45 44.60 8.88
C ALA A 16 -0.89 43.63 7.76
N ALA A 17 -0.38 43.85 6.57
CA ALA A 17 -0.49 42.89 5.47
C ALA A 17 0.24 41.62 5.94
N CYS A 18 -0.53 40.63 6.36
CA CYS A 18 -0.04 39.26 6.42
C CYS A 18 0.33 38.86 4.99
N THR A 19 1.59 39.06 4.62
CA THR A 19 2.13 38.37 3.46
C THR A 19 1.96 36.89 3.68
N PRO A 20 1.26 36.16 2.80
CA PRO A 20 1.24 34.72 2.91
C PRO A 20 2.69 34.26 2.76
N ARG A 21 3.18 33.58 3.80
CA ARG A 21 4.44 32.82 3.72
C ARG A 21 4.29 31.98 2.45
N SER A 22 5.15 32.23 1.47
CA SER A 22 5.31 31.41 0.28
C SER A 22 5.43 29.96 0.77
N SER A 23 4.33 29.21 0.74
CA SER A 23 4.35 27.77 0.84
C SER A 23 5.24 27.34 -0.31
N ARG A 24 6.39 26.73 0.01
CA ARG A 24 7.16 25.99 -0.99
C ARG A 24 6.16 25.04 -1.65
N ASN A 25 5.79 25.32 -2.89
CA ASN A 25 4.99 24.42 -3.70
C ASN A 25 5.85 23.20 -4.01
N ASN A 26 5.98 22.28 -3.05
CA ASN A 26 6.24 20.93 -3.39
C ASN A 26 4.94 20.44 -4.01
N ALA A 27 4.91 20.34 -5.35
CA ALA A 27 3.78 19.77 -6.06
C ALA A 27 3.71 18.30 -5.65
N TYR A 28 2.82 17.97 -4.74
CA TYR A 28 2.48 16.58 -4.42
C TYR A 28 1.26 16.17 -5.25
N PRO A 29 1.22 14.91 -5.71
CA PRO A 29 2.25 13.87 -5.52
C PRO A 29 3.52 14.12 -6.35
N VAL A 30 4.68 13.72 -5.80
CA VAL A 30 5.94 13.65 -6.54
C VAL A 30 5.78 12.60 -7.64
N THR A 31 6.19 12.92 -8.86
CA THR A 31 6.09 11.99 -10.00
C THR A 31 7.44 11.69 -10.60
N THR A 32 7.59 10.52 -11.21
CA THR A 32 8.73 10.16 -12.05
C THR A 32 8.26 10.10 -13.50
N ASN A 33 8.74 11.03 -14.35
CA ASN A 33 8.29 11.17 -15.73
C ASN A 33 6.75 11.30 -15.87
N GLY A 34 6.08 11.90 -14.87
CA GLY A 34 4.64 12.07 -14.82
C GLY A 34 3.86 10.87 -14.25
N TYR A 35 4.54 9.79 -13.79
CA TYR A 35 3.91 8.63 -13.15
C TYR A 35 4.03 8.68 -11.64
N ILE A 36 3.00 8.19 -10.95
CA ILE A 36 3.04 7.77 -9.56
C ILE A 36 3.40 6.29 -9.58
N VAL A 37 4.65 5.98 -9.25
CA VAL A 37 5.16 4.60 -9.22
C VAL A 37 5.15 4.14 -7.78
N ALA A 38 4.15 3.34 -7.45
CA ALA A 38 3.80 3.00 -6.08
C ALA A 38 4.12 1.52 -5.78
N ALA A 39 4.87 1.28 -4.72
CA ALA A 39 5.19 -0.07 -4.25
C ALA A 39 4.57 -0.33 -2.88
N TYR A 40 3.94 -1.50 -2.71
CA TYR A 40 3.40 -1.94 -1.42
C TYR A 40 4.53 -2.21 -0.43
N VAL A 41 4.33 -1.82 0.82
CA VAL A 41 5.25 -2.05 1.93
C VAL A 41 4.56 -2.91 2.97
N TRP A 42 5.06 -4.13 3.12
CA TRP A 42 4.69 -5.05 4.18
C TRP A 42 5.52 -4.72 5.44
N PRO A 43 4.90 -4.21 6.54
CA PRO A 43 5.62 -3.65 7.68
C PRO A 43 5.97 -4.69 8.76
N SER A 44 6.49 -5.85 8.40
CA SER A 44 6.63 -7.01 9.30
C SER A 44 8.03 -7.25 9.85
N CYS A 45 9.02 -6.48 9.40
CA CYS A 45 10.43 -6.81 9.61
C CYS A 45 11.04 -6.10 10.81
N HIS A 46 10.32 -5.99 11.93
CA HIS A 46 10.80 -5.41 13.19
C HIS A 46 10.17 -6.10 14.41
N ASP A 47 10.66 -5.81 15.60
CA ASP A 47 10.08 -6.28 16.85
C ASP A 47 8.84 -5.45 17.20
N ASP A 48 7.67 -5.99 16.97
CA ASP A 48 6.37 -5.48 17.42
C ASP A 48 5.86 -6.29 18.59
N SER A 49 5.40 -5.65 19.66
CA SER A 49 5.04 -6.33 20.90
C SER A 49 3.91 -7.37 20.74
N LEU A 50 2.93 -7.09 19.85
CA LEU A 50 1.83 -8.00 19.56
C LEU A 50 2.31 -9.16 18.67
N ALA A 51 3.12 -8.85 17.65
CA ALA A 51 3.74 -9.83 16.78
C ALA A 51 4.73 -10.75 17.55
N HIS A 52 5.54 -10.18 18.41
CA HIS A 52 6.47 -10.92 19.27
C HIS A 52 5.72 -11.95 20.12
N ARG A 53 4.65 -11.54 20.73
CA ARG A 53 3.84 -12.43 21.59
C ARG A 53 3.19 -13.57 20.81
N TRP A 54 2.63 -13.31 19.66
CA TRP A 54 1.77 -14.24 18.94
C TRP A 54 2.43 -14.94 17.76
N LEU A 55 3.39 -14.29 17.11
CA LEU A 55 3.94 -14.74 15.84
C LEU A 55 5.46 -14.96 15.89
N TRP A 56 6.26 -13.91 16.11
CA TRP A 56 7.71 -13.91 15.87
C TRP A 56 8.49 -13.66 17.17
N GLU A 57 8.86 -14.72 17.86
CA GLU A 57 9.42 -14.67 19.21
C GLU A 57 10.90 -14.26 19.26
N GLU A 58 11.62 -14.32 18.12
CA GLU A 58 13.04 -13.94 18.05
C GLU A 58 13.27 -12.41 18.12
N GLY A 59 12.19 -11.60 18.12
CA GLY A 59 12.28 -10.14 18.18
C GLY A 59 12.85 -9.48 16.92
N ILE A 60 12.72 -10.13 15.77
CA ILE A 60 13.19 -9.66 14.47
C ILE A 60 12.07 -9.60 13.42
N GLY A 61 10.83 -9.70 13.88
CA GLY A 61 9.67 -9.75 13.01
C GLY A 61 9.70 -10.97 12.09
N GLU A 62 9.11 -10.85 10.92
CA GLU A 62 8.99 -11.95 9.97
C GLU A 62 10.33 -12.43 9.38
N TRP A 63 11.44 -11.71 9.60
CA TRP A 63 12.78 -12.25 9.30
C TRP A 63 13.00 -13.63 9.93
N GLU A 64 12.35 -13.90 11.05
CA GLU A 64 12.38 -15.22 11.69
C GLU A 64 11.90 -16.34 10.76
N VAL A 65 10.81 -16.10 10.03
CA VAL A 65 10.23 -17.06 9.08
C VAL A 65 11.03 -17.10 7.77
N ILE A 66 11.42 -15.95 7.26
CA ILE A 66 12.18 -15.83 6.01
C ILE A 66 13.51 -16.57 6.09
N LYS A 67 14.22 -16.48 7.22
CA LYS A 67 15.48 -17.19 7.46
C LYS A 67 15.33 -18.72 7.52
N LYS A 68 14.12 -19.22 7.81
CA LYS A 68 13.79 -20.64 7.87
C LYS A 68 13.38 -21.22 6.50
N GLY A 69 13.37 -20.39 5.45
CA GLY A 69 13.04 -20.85 4.10
C GLY A 69 14.02 -21.96 3.64
N ASP A 70 13.47 -23.05 3.11
CA ASP A 70 14.24 -24.19 2.58
C ASP A 70 13.99 -24.38 1.08
N PRO A 71 15.02 -24.73 0.27
CA PRO A 71 14.84 -25.11 -1.12
C PRO A 71 13.90 -26.33 -1.27
N ARG A 72 12.89 -26.22 -2.14
CA ARG A 72 11.93 -27.31 -2.43
C ARG A 72 12.25 -28.07 -3.71
N PHE A 73 13.12 -27.52 -4.54
CA PHE A 73 13.57 -28.12 -5.80
C PHE A 73 14.94 -27.56 -6.20
N PRO A 74 15.68 -28.20 -7.11
CA PRO A 74 16.96 -27.69 -7.58
C PRO A 74 16.82 -26.28 -8.19
N GLY A 75 17.67 -25.35 -7.71
CA GLY A 75 17.65 -23.96 -8.14
C GLY A 75 16.62 -23.07 -7.42
N HIS A 76 15.85 -23.58 -6.48
CA HIS A 76 14.96 -22.78 -5.64
C HIS A 76 15.76 -21.86 -4.72
N TYR A 77 15.59 -20.53 -4.89
CA TYR A 77 16.33 -19.53 -4.11
C TYR A 77 15.68 -19.31 -2.75
N GLN A 78 16.04 -20.16 -1.81
CA GLN A 78 15.68 -20.07 -0.39
C GLN A 78 16.87 -20.47 0.49
N PRO A 79 17.02 -19.91 1.70
CA PRO A 79 16.32 -18.70 2.18
C PRO A 79 16.71 -17.46 1.36
N ARG A 80 15.80 -16.52 1.25
CA ARG A 80 16.03 -15.25 0.57
C ARG A 80 17.04 -14.41 1.36
N GLN A 81 18.02 -13.82 0.65
CA GLN A 81 19.13 -13.10 1.27
C GLN A 81 19.14 -11.64 0.82
N PRO A 82 18.69 -10.69 1.66
CA PRO A 82 18.82 -9.28 1.37
C PRO A 82 20.28 -8.88 1.18
N LEU A 83 20.57 -8.03 0.19
CA LEU A 83 21.93 -7.53 -0.05
C LEU A 83 22.44 -6.70 1.12
N TRP A 84 21.54 -6.01 1.82
CA TRP A 84 21.86 -5.15 2.97
C TRP A 84 21.74 -5.86 4.32
N GLY A 85 21.38 -7.14 4.31
CA GLY A 85 21.11 -7.92 5.53
C GLY A 85 19.66 -7.79 5.98
N TYR A 86 19.34 -8.46 7.05
CA TYR A 86 18.01 -8.53 7.65
C TYR A 86 17.79 -7.33 8.58
N GLU A 87 17.56 -6.16 7.98
CA GLU A 87 17.44 -4.89 8.71
C GLU A 87 16.00 -4.64 9.19
N PRO A 88 15.81 -3.97 10.34
CA PRO A 88 14.48 -3.64 10.84
C PRO A 88 13.85 -2.48 10.05
N ASP A 89 12.59 -2.62 9.68
CA ASP A 89 11.86 -1.63 8.88
C ASP A 89 11.26 -0.47 9.69
N ASN A 90 11.40 -0.48 11.01
CA ASN A 90 11.07 0.64 11.89
C ASN A 90 12.28 1.51 12.27
N ASP A 91 13.46 1.24 11.72
CA ASP A 91 14.64 2.09 11.88
C ASP A 91 14.63 3.20 10.82
N PRO A 92 14.59 4.48 11.19
CA PRO A 92 14.58 5.59 10.23
C PRO A 92 15.86 5.65 9.36
N ALA A 93 16.99 5.11 9.79
CA ALA A 93 18.20 5.05 8.96
C ALA A 93 18.08 3.98 7.86
N VAL A 94 17.44 2.87 8.16
CA VAL A 94 17.12 1.82 7.17
C VAL A 94 16.13 2.36 6.14
N VAL A 95 15.06 3.00 6.61
CA VAL A 95 14.03 3.55 5.70
C VAL A 95 14.55 4.74 4.90
N GLU A 96 15.46 5.55 5.44
CA GLU A 96 16.16 6.59 4.68
C GLU A 96 16.93 5.99 3.49
N LYS A 97 17.60 4.86 3.68
CA LYS A 97 18.27 4.13 2.60
C LYS A 97 17.26 3.61 1.57
N TRP A 98 16.09 3.13 2.01
CA TRP A 98 15.00 2.72 1.13
C TRP A 98 14.51 3.88 0.27
N ILE A 99 14.18 5.02 0.88
CA ILE A 99 13.68 6.22 0.19
C ILE A 99 14.68 6.68 -0.89
N ARG A 100 15.96 6.83 -0.53
CA ARG A 100 16.99 7.24 -1.48
C ARG A 100 17.12 6.28 -2.65
N THR A 101 17.03 4.98 -2.37
CA THR A 101 17.13 3.96 -3.41
C THR A 101 15.88 3.94 -4.28
N ALA A 102 14.70 3.97 -3.69
CA ALA A 102 13.43 4.03 -4.41
C ALA A 102 13.42 5.21 -5.40
N LEU A 103 13.69 6.42 -4.92
CA LEU A 103 13.73 7.63 -5.75
C LEU A 103 14.81 7.57 -6.85
N LYS A 104 15.98 7.02 -6.57
CA LYS A 104 17.06 6.82 -7.57
C LYS A 104 16.61 5.96 -8.75
N TYR A 105 15.76 4.96 -8.48
CA TYR A 105 15.30 4.02 -9.49
C TYR A 105 13.88 4.30 -10.00
N GLY A 106 13.27 5.41 -9.58
CA GLY A 106 12.00 5.90 -10.12
C GLY A 106 10.75 5.47 -9.36
N VAL A 107 10.87 4.68 -8.30
CA VAL A 107 9.78 4.43 -7.34
C VAL A 107 9.66 5.66 -6.46
N ASN A 108 8.48 6.29 -6.44
CA ASN A 108 8.27 7.58 -5.76
C ASN A 108 7.15 7.55 -4.72
N THR A 109 6.53 6.40 -4.52
CA THR A 109 5.39 6.24 -3.61
C THR A 109 5.48 4.91 -2.87
N PHE A 110 5.30 4.93 -1.55
CA PHE A 110 5.10 3.74 -0.75
C PHE A 110 3.64 3.61 -0.34
N ILE A 111 3.08 2.40 -0.44
CA ILE A 111 1.75 2.05 0.04
C ILE A 111 1.94 1.17 1.26
N TYR A 112 1.74 1.73 2.45
CA TYR A 112 1.92 0.97 3.67
C TYR A 112 0.68 0.13 3.97
N ASP A 113 0.86 -1.17 4.16
CA ASP A 113 -0.16 -2.02 4.74
C ASP A 113 -0.39 -1.54 6.18
N TRP A 114 -1.60 -1.11 6.47
CA TRP A 114 -1.98 -0.60 7.77
C TRP A 114 -3.07 -1.48 8.38
N TYR A 115 -2.89 -1.86 9.64
CA TYR A 115 -3.73 -2.83 10.30
C TYR A 115 -4.39 -2.26 11.55
N TRP A 116 -5.63 -2.69 11.77
CA TRP A 116 -6.35 -2.53 13.02
C TRP A 116 -6.98 -3.86 13.35
N TYR A 117 -6.63 -4.42 14.49
CA TYR A 117 -7.08 -5.74 14.88
C TYR A 117 -7.63 -5.78 16.30
N SER A 118 -8.52 -6.77 16.53
CA SER A 118 -8.92 -7.25 17.83
C SER A 118 -8.38 -8.65 18.06
N THR A 119 -7.98 -8.95 19.30
CA THR A 119 -7.50 -10.26 19.72
C THR A 119 -8.39 -10.85 20.81
N GLU A 120 -8.30 -12.16 21.01
CA GLU A 120 -9.09 -12.89 22.03
C GLU A 120 -8.80 -12.42 23.47
N ASP A 121 -7.62 -11.89 23.74
CA ASP A 121 -7.22 -11.37 25.05
C ASP A 121 -7.62 -9.91 25.30
N GLY A 122 -8.47 -9.35 24.41
CA GLY A 122 -9.07 -8.03 24.58
C GLY A 122 -8.25 -6.86 24.06
N TYR A 123 -7.18 -7.07 23.30
CA TYR A 123 -6.52 -6.00 22.58
C TYR A 123 -7.41 -5.50 21.43
N HIS A 124 -7.47 -4.18 21.26
CA HIS A 124 -8.09 -3.50 20.14
C HIS A 124 -7.20 -2.33 19.71
N GLY A 125 -6.67 -2.36 18.49
CA GLY A 125 -5.79 -1.28 18.07
C GLY A 125 -4.95 -1.56 16.83
N PRO A 126 -4.02 -0.64 16.51
CA PRO A 126 -3.13 -0.76 15.37
C PRO A 126 -2.12 -1.90 15.58
N TYR A 127 -1.66 -2.46 14.47
CA TYR A 127 -0.68 -3.54 14.44
C TYR A 127 0.42 -3.22 13.43
N LEU A 128 1.67 -3.49 13.76
CA LEU A 128 2.87 -3.24 12.92
C LEU A 128 3.06 -1.77 12.47
N GLU A 129 2.44 -0.83 13.16
CA GLU A 129 2.39 0.58 12.73
C GLU A 129 3.74 1.31 12.88
N SER A 130 4.69 0.75 13.66
CA SER A 130 5.99 1.40 13.91
C SER A 130 6.87 1.48 12.65
N ALA A 131 6.72 0.60 11.67
CA ALA A 131 7.42 0.72 10.38
C ALA A 131 7.07 2.05 9.67
N LEU A 132 5.81 2.46 9.72
CA LEU A 132 5.37 3.75 9.19
C LEU A 132 5.74 4.90 10.14
N ASN A 133 5.37 4.80 11.43
CA ASN A 133 5.46 5.90 12.37
C ASN A 133 6.88 6.19 12.84
N ASP A 134 7.69 5.17 13.07
CA ASP A 134 9.05 5.30 13.57
C ASP A 134 10.09 5.16 12.46
N GLY A 135 9.84 4.29 11.49
CA GLY A 135 10.70 4.12 10.32
C GLY A 135 10.52 5.25 9.30
N PHE A 136 9.41 5.26 8.59
CA PHE A 136 9.22 6.16 7.45
C PHE A 136 9.07 7.63 7.84
N LEU A 137 8.12 7.96 8.73
CA LEU A 137 7.82 9.35 9.08
C LEU A 137 8.95 10.05 9.85
N LYS A 138 9.92 9.28 10.39
CA LYS A 138 11.13 9.83 11.02
C LYS A 138 12.37 9.78 10.12
N ALA A 139 12.28 9.19 8.94
CA ALA A 139 13.40 9.19 7.99
C ALA A 139 13.66 10.61 7.47
N PRO A 140 14.93 11.06 7.37
CA PRO A 140 15.28 12.44 7.01
C PRO A 140 14.72 12.91 5.66
N SER A 141 14.54 12.00 4.72
CA SER A 141 14.03 12.31 3.37
C SER A 141 12.56 11.95 3.14
N HIS A 142 11.79 11.61 4.18
CA HIS A 142 10.39 11.20 4.01
C HIS A 142 9.54 12.22 3.25
N GLU A 143 9.77 13.52 3.43
CA GLU A 143 9.06 14.58 2.71
C GLU A 143 9.33 14.60 1.19
N LYS A 144 10.33 13.86 0.70
CA LYS A 144 10.65 13.73 -0.73
C LYS A 144 9.97 12.54 -1.39
N MET A 145 9.32 11.71 -0.61
CA MET A 145 8.66 10.48 -1.01
C MET A 145 7.17 10.59 -0.76
N ASN A 146 6.34 10.17 -1.72
CA ASN A 146 4.93 10.04 -1.43
C ASN A 146 4.65 8.79 -0.62
N PHE A 147 3.54 8.81 0.11
CA PHE A 147 2.99 7.61 0.71
C PHE A 147 1.47 7.71 0.88
N TYR A 148 0.84 6.59 1.01
CA TYR A 148 -0.50 6.46 1.55
C TYR A 148 -0.65 5.09 2.22
N ILE A 149 -1.74 4.92 2.96
CA ILE A 149 -2.01 3.68 3.67
C ILE A 149 -3.09 2.87 2.95
N MET A 150 -2.94 1.56 3.02
CA MET A 150 -3.96 0.59 2.69
C MET A 150 -4.42 -0.09 3.99
N TRP A 151 -5.67 0.12 4.37
CA TRP A 151 -6.23 -0.64 5.50
C TRP A 151 -6.40 -2.10 5.07
N ALA A 152 -5.44 -2.93 5.50
CA ALA A 152 -5.37 -4.35 5.19
C ALA A 152 -6.27 -5.15 6.16
N ASN A 153 -7.58 -4.97 5.99
CA ASN A 153 -8.63 -5.51 6.85
C ASN A 153 -9.00 -6.96 6.52
N HIS A 154 -8.04 -7.87 6.56
CA HIS A 154 -8.27 -9.30 6.34
C HIS A 154 -8.12 -10.11 7.63
N ASP A 155 -8.81 -11.25 7.71
CA ASP A 155 -8.66 -12.20 8.81
C ASP A 155 -7.24 -12.78 8.82
N VAL A 156 -6.69 -12.99 10.01
CA VAL A 156 -5.42 -13.68 10.20
C VAL A 156 -5.63 -14.91 11.05
N LYS A 157 -5.26 -16.05 10.50
CA LYS A 157 -5.23 -17.33 11.21
C LYS A 157 -3.87 -17.51 11.88
N TYR A 158 -3.82 -18.34 12.93
CA TYR A 158 -2.58 -18.62 13.64
C TYR A 158 -1.47 -19.13 12.70
N ASN A 159 -1.77 -20.10 11.83
CA ASN A 159 -0.80 -20.69 10.92
C ASN A 159 -0.48 -19.82 9.69
N TYR A 160 -1.23 -18.74 9.44
CA TYR A 160 -1.10 -17.99 8.21
C TYR A 160 0.23 -17.23 8.09
N TRP A 161 0.64 -16.55 9.18
CA TRP A 161 1.92 -15.80 9.18
C TRP A 161 3.08 -16.56 9.82
N ASN A 162 2.83 -17.60 10.61
CA ASN A 162 3.89 -18.47 11.14
C ASN A 162 3.44 -19.92 11.38
N TYR A 163 3.47 -20.70 10.30
CA TYR A 163 3.21 -22.14 10.37
C TYR A 163 4.23 -22.90 11.24
N HIS A 164 5.50 -22.43 11.29
CA HIS A 164 6.54 -23.08 12.09
C HIS A 164 6.21 -23.07 13.58
N LYS A 165 5.53 -22.05 14.06
CA LYS A 165 5.08 -21.94 15.45
C LYS A 165 3.76 -22.68 15.72
N TRP A 166 2.81 -22.57 14.79
CA TRP A 166 1.41 -22.94 15.04
C TRP A 166 0.93 -24.20 14.31
N GLY A 167 1.75 -24.73 13.37
CA GLY A 167 1.40 -25.92 12.57
C GLY A 167 0.07 -25.77 11.85
N GLU A 168 -0.80 -26.78 11.95
CA GLU A 168 -2.11 -26.82 11.30
C GLU A 168 -3.20 -26.01 12.02
N ARG A 169 -2.86 -25.16 12.98
CA ARG A 169 -3.85 -24.38 13.72
C ARG A 169 -4.47 -23.30 12.83
N GLU A 170 -5.71 -23.51 12.40
CA GLU A 170 -6.45 -22.64 11.49
C GLU A 170 -7.42 -21.66 12.16
N ASP A 171 -7.48 -21.64 13.50
CA ASP A 171 -8.30 -20.66 14.19
C ASP A 171 -7.88 -19.24 13.85
N ARG A 172 -8.82 -18.31 13.94
CA ARG A 172 -8.54 -16.89 13.74
C ARG A 172 -7.74 -16.33 14.91
N LEU A 173 -6.55 -15.80 14.63
CA LEU A 173 -5.70 -15.10 15.59
C LEU A 173 -6.11 -13.64 15.73
N PHE A 174 -6.19 -12.90 14.60
CA PHE A 174 -6.53 -11.51 14.57
C PHE A 174 -7.84 -11.28 13.82
N ASN A 175 -8.74 -10.53 14.46
CA ASN A 175 -10.03 -10.15 13.89
C ASN A 175 -9.98 -8.72 13.35
N PRO A 176 -10.17 -8.50 12.04
CA PRO A 176 -10.17 -7.18 11.42
C PRO A 176 -11.53 -6.47 11.53
N ASP A 177 -12.58 -7.16 11.99
CA ASP A 177 -13.90 -6.56 12.08
C ASP A 177 -13.92 -5.48 13.16
N VAL A 178 -14.55 -4.35 12.86
CA VAL A 178 -14.68 -3.21 13.74
C VAL A 178 -16.16 -2.92 14.01
N ASP A 179 -16.49 -2.61 15.25
CA ASP A 179 -17.75 -1.98 15.59
C ASP A 179 -17.69 -0.45 15.36
N TRP A 180 -18.80 0.25 15.61
CA TRP A 180 -18.86 1.70 15.42
C TRP A 180 -17.87 2.48 16.31
N ASP A 181 -17.62 2.04 17.53
CA ASP A 181 -16.70 2.74 18.45
C ASP A 181 -15.27 2.56 18.03
N GLN A 182 -14.88 1.38 17.62
CA GLN A 182 -13.57 1.10 17.03
C GLN A 182 -13.40 1.84 15.69
N PHE A 183 -14.43 1.86 14.84
CA PHE A 183 -14.37 2.57 13.57
C PHE A 183 -14.15 4.07 13.74
N ARG A 184 -14.80 4.69 14.72
CA ARG A 184 -14.55 6.10 15.06
C ARG A 184 -13.08 6.34 15.47
N GLN A 185 -12.47 5.41 16.22
CA GLN A 185 -11.06 5.46 16.60
C GLN A 185 -10.16 5.32 15.37
N VAL A 186 -10.45 4.37 14.48
CA VAL A 186 -9.74 4.19 13.20
C VAL A 186 -9.77 5.48 12.38
N VAL A 187 -10.95 6.06 12.18
CA VAL A 187 -11.15 7.31 11.41
C VAL A 187 -10.35 8.46 12.02
N ALA A 188 -10.50 8.67 13.34
CA ALA A 188 -9.81 9.74 14.05
C ALA A 188 -8.29 9.59 13.97
N ARG A 189 -7.78 8.34 14.12
CA ARG A 189 -6.36 8.04 14.03
C ARG A 189 -5.80 8.32 12.63
N ILE A 190 -6.44 7.79 11.60
CA ILE A 190 -5.98 7.95 10.21
C ILE A 190 -5.94 9.44 9.83
N ILE A 191 -6.99 10.19 10.13
CA ILE A 191 -7.04 11.64 9.82
C ILE A 191 -5.95 12.39 10.56
N SER A 192 -5.83 12.19 11.88
CA SER A 192 -4.92 12.98 12.70
C SER A 192 -3.45 12.65 12.48
N GLN A 193 -3.13 11.39 12.19
CA GLN A 193 -1.74 10.95 12.06
C GLN A 193 -1.20 11.07 10.64
N TYR A 194 -2.02 10.81 9.61
CA TYR A 194 -1.49 10.61 8.27
C TYR A 194 -1.92 11.64 7.23
N PHE A 195 -3.20 12.02 7.15
CA PHE A 195 -3.71 12.79 6.01
C PHE A 195 -3.08 14.17 5.84
N SER A 196 -2.58 14.77 6.92
CA SER A 196 -1.89 16.07 6.91
C SER A 196 -0.38 15.96 6.73
N GLN A 197 0.17 14.75 6.70
CA GLN A 197 1.61 14.56 6.53
C GLN A 197 2.09 15.05 5.16
N PRO A 198 3.28 15.63 5.07
CA PRO A 198 3.92 15.90 3.79
C PRO A 198 4.04 14.61 2.98
N GLY A 199 3.78 14.68 1.68
CA GLY A 199 3.85 13.52 0.79
C GLY A 199 2.67 12.55 0.87
N TYR A 200 1.67 12.76 1.76
CA TYR A 200 0.48 11.92 1.71
C TYR A 200 -0.26 12.11 0.38
N VAL A 201 -0.47 11.01 -0.36
CA VAL A 201 -1.07 11.07 -1.70
C VAL A 201 -2.51 11.57 -1.65
N LYS A 202 -2.81 12.51 -2.54
CA LYS A 202 -4.15 13.06 -2.73
C LYS A 202 -4.54 13.03 -4.20
N VAL A 203 -5.77 12.69 -4.49
CA VAL A 203 -6.41 12.81 -5.82
C VAL A 203 -7.45 13.93 -5.71
N ASP A 204 -7.33 14.96 -6.53
CA ASP A 204 -8.21 16.14 -6.49
C ASP A 204 -8.31 16.78 -5.09
N GLY A 205 -7.22 16.79 -4.34
CA GLY A 205 -7.16 17.28 -2.97
C GLY A 205 -7.71 16.31 -1.90
N CYS A 206 -8.34 15.22 -2.29
CA CYS A 206 -8.87 14.19 -1.39
C CYS A 206 -7.77 13.19 -1.01
N PRO A 207 -7.47 12.98 0.28
CA PRO A 207 -6.53 11.95 0.70
C PRO A 207 -6.94 10.57 0.17
N VAL A 208 -5.97 9.79 -0.31
CA VAL A 208 -6.21 8.42 -0.77
C VAL A 208 -6.19 7.47 0.42
N LEU A 209 -7.20 6.63 0.54
CA LEU A 209 -7.22 5.51 1.46
C LEU A 209 -7.44 4.22 0.68
N GLY A 210 -6.47 3.32 0.71
CA GLY A 210 -6.64 1.96 0.25
C GLY A 210 -7.48 1.13 1.23
N ILE A 211 -8.34 0.27 0.73
CA ILE A 211 -9.03 -0.77 1.52
C ILE A 211 -8.84 -2.12 0.84
N PHE A 212 -8.35 -3.12 1.59
CA PHE A 212 -8.02 -4.43 1.02
C PHE A 212 -9.24 -5.30 0.76
N SER A 213 -10.24 -5.23 1.63
CA SER A 213 -11.43 -6.07 1.51
C SER A 213 -12.71 -5.31 1.80
N LEU A 214 -13.41 -4.91 0.75
CA LEU A 214 -14.76 -4.36 0.90
C LEU A 214 -15.75 -5.38 1.49
N ASN A 215 -15.51 -6.69 1.28
CA ASN A 215 -16.33 -7.75 1.88
C ASN A 215 -16.22 -7.71 3.41
N ASN A 216 -15.01 -7.63 3.95
CA ASN A 216 -14.79 -7.60 5.39
C ASN A 216 -15.26 -6.26 5.98
N PHE A 217 -15.12 -5.17 5.24
CA PHE A 217 -15.69 -3.90 5.65
C PHE A 217 -17.22 -3.97 5.78
N VAL A 218 -17.91 -4.53 4.78
CA VAL A 218 -19.37 -4.73 4.85
C VAL A 218 -19.74 -5.70 5.97
N ARG A 219 -18.98 -6.77 6.18
CA ARG A 219 -19.17 -7.73 7.28
C ARG A 219 -19.13 -7.03 8.64
N SER A 220 -18.19 -6.11 8.87
CA SER A 220 -18.05 -5.34 10.11
C SER A 220 -19.34 -4.59 10.50
N PHE A 221 -20.11 -4.11 9.51
CA PHE A 221 -21.33 -3.33 9.73
C PHE A 221 -22.62 -4.15 9.49
N GLY A 222 -22.51 -5.41 9.10
CA GLY A 222 -23.64 -6.33 8.94
C GLY A 222 -24.45 -6.16 7.66
N SER A 223 -24.37 -5.00 6.98
CA SER A 223 -25.04 -4.76 5.70
C SER A 223 -24.29 -3.72 4.86
N LEU A 224 -24.57 -3.71 3.55
CA LEU A 224 -24.00 -2.71 2.64
C LEU A 224 -24.51 -1.30 2.93
N ASP A 225 -25.76 -1.16 3.41
CA ASP A 225 -26.34 0.14 3.80
C ASP A 225 -25.65 0.72 5.03
N GLU A 226 -25.37 -0.10 6.04
CA GLU A 226 -24.64 0.33 7.23
C GLU A 226 -23.19 0.65 6.90
N ALA A 227 -22.56 -0.16 6.05
CA ALA A 227 -21.19 0.11 5.58
C ALA A 227 -21.12 1.43 4.78
N ALA A 228 -22.12 1.73 3.95
CA ALA A 228 -22.22 3.01 3.24
C ALA A 228 -22.36 4.19 4.23
N ARG A 229 -23.18 4.06 5.26
CA ARG A 229 -23.29 5.08 6.34
C ARG A 229 -21.95 5.28 7.07
N ALA A 230 -21.21 4.21 7.30
CA ALA A 230 -19.89 4.30 7.91
C ALA A 230 -18.90 5.07 6.99
N MET A 231 -18.90 4.80 5.68
CA MET A 231 -18.08 5.57 4.74
C MET A 231 -18.51 7.03 4.62
N ASP A 232 -19.79 7.34 4.70
CA ASP A 232 -20.27 8.73 4.70
C ASP A 232 -19.83 9.47 5.97
N TYR A 233 -19.87 8.81 7.14
CA TYR A 233 -19.28 9.34 8.37
C TYR A 233 -17.80 9.65 8.19
N PHE A 234 -17.02 8.72 7.63
CA PHE A 234 -15.59 8.95 7.39
C PHE A 234 -15.37 10.18 6.50
N ARG A 235 -16.10 10.30 5.38
CA ARG A 235 -16.00 11.46 4.48
C ARG A 235 -16.35 12.76 5.17
N GLU A 236 -17.32 12.75 6.06
CA GLU A 236 -17.70 13.94 6.84
C GLU A 236 -16.58 14.36 7.79
N GLU A 237 -15.98 13.43 8.53
CA GLU A 237 -14.83 13.72 9.40
C GLU A 237 -13.61 14.24 8.61
N VAL A 238 -13.37 13.71 7.43
CA VAL A 238 -12.32 14.18 6.51
C VAL A 238 -12.60 15.63 6.07
N ARG A 239 -13.86 15.97 5.76
CA ARG A 239 -14.25 17.37 5.44
C ARG A 239 -14.09 18.30 6.64
N LYS A 240 -14.45 17.86 7.85
CA LYS A 240 -14.23 18.63 9.10
C LYS A 240 -12.74 18.88 9.35
N ALA A 241 -11.88 17.96 8.91
CA ALA A 241 -10.42 18.13 8.96
C ALA A 241 -9.85 19.06 7.87
N GLY A 242 -10.69 19.62 6.99
CA GLY A 242 -10.32 20.63 5.99
C GLY A 242 -9.99 20.08 4.60
N PHE A 243 -10.25 18.81 4.32
CA PHE A 243 -10.08 18.23 2.99
C PHE A 243 -11.40 18.26 2.19
N PRO A 244 -11.37 18.26 0.84
CA PRO A 244 -12.60 18.25 0.03
C PRO A 244 -13.43 16.98 0.21
N GLY A 245 -12.79 15.85 0.52
CA GLY A 245 -13.41 14.55 0.67
C GLY A 245 -12.36 13.46 0.85
N LEU A 246 -12.75 12.20 0.67
CA LEU A 246 -11.91 11.01 0.74
C LEU A 246 -11.90 10.31 -0.62
N HIS A 247 -10.72 10.03 -1.17
CA HIS A 247 -10.58 9.14 -2.33
C HIS A 247 -10.40 7.71 -1.82
N LEU A 248 -11.49 6.93 -1.81
CA LEU A 248 -11.45 5.53 -1.43
C LEU A 248 -10.95 4.69 -2.63
N GLN A 249 -9.89 3.91 -2.42
CA GLN A 249 -9.37 2.97 -3.40
C GLN A 249 -9.60 1.55 -2.91
N GLU A 250 -10.31 0.72 -3.67
CA GLU A 250 -10.31 -0.72 -3.40
C GLU A 250 -9.00 -1.32 -3.89
N ILE A 251 -8.32 -2.05 -3.01
CA ILE A 251 -7.12 -2.81 -3.35
C ILE A 251 -7.43 -4.29 -3.13
N HIS A 252 -7.80 -4.97 -4.20
CA HIS A 252 -8.23 -6.35 -4.13
C HIS A 252 -7.05 -7.31 -3.95
N GLY A 253 -7.17 -8.25 -3.03
CA GLY A 253 -6.11 -9.19 -2.63
C GLY A 253 -5.68 -10.22 -3.66
N GLY A 254 -6.19 -10.15 -4.87
CA GLY A 254 -5.81 -10.99 -6.01
C GLY A 254 -6.81 -10.83 -7.14
N GLY A 255 -6.31 -10.61 -8.35
CA GLY A 255 -7.14 -10.56 -9.53
C GLY A 255 -7.65 -11.96 -9.91
N PHE A 256 -8.91 -12.08 -10.18
CA PHE A 256 -9.52 -13.27 -10.75
C PHE A 256 -10.54 -12.89 -11.82
N ARG A 257 -10.81 -13.80 -12.72
CA ARG A 257 -11.87 -13.58 -13.71
C ARG A 257 -13.22 -13.48 -13.00
N LEU A 258 -13.93 -12.40 -13.26
CA LEU A 258 -15.25 -12.16 -12.70
C LEU A 258 -16.31 -12.92 -13.51
N SER A 259 -17.18 -13.66 -12.81
CA SER A 259 -18.47 -14.05 -13.40
C SER A 259 -19.39 -12.82 -13.46
N GLU A 260 -20.43 -12.86 -14.30
CA GLU A 260 -21.42 -11.78 -14.40
C GLU A 260 -22.01 -11.41 -13.04
N GLU A 261 -22.33 -12.42 -12.23
CA GLU A 261 -22.87 -12.21 -10.89
C GLU A 261 -21.85 -11.54 -9.93
N SER A 262 -20.58 -11.97 -9.98
CA SER A 262 -19.51 -11.37 -9.16
C SER A 262 -19.20 -9.94 -9.59
N ALA A 263 -19.20 -9.68 -10.90
CA ALA A 263 -19.04 -8.36 -11.48
C ALA A 263 -20.16 -7.41 -11.04
N ALA A 264 -21.42 -7.85 -11.13
CA ALA A 264 -22.57 -7.06 -10.72
C ALA A 264 -22.53 -6.72 -9.21
N ARG A 265 -22.22 -7.70 -8.35
CA ARG A 265 -22.08 -7.48 -6.90
C ARG A 265 -20.97 -6.51 -6.56
N LEU A 266 -19.82 -6.65 -7.21
CA LEU A 266 -18.67 -5.78 -6.95
C LEU A 266 -18.93 -4.37 -7.46
N LYS A 267 -19.55 -4.21 -8.63
CA LYS A 267 -19.95 -2.91 -9.19
C LYS A 267 -20.95 -2.19 -8.29
N ASP A 268 -21.98 -2.87 -7.77
CA ASP A 268 -22.94 -2.30 -6.81
C ASP A 268 -22.22 -1.81 -5.53
N ARG A 269 -21.31 -2.62 -5.01
CA ARG A 269 -20.54 -2.28 -3.81
C ARG A 269 -19.63 -1.08 -4.03
N ILE A 270 -18.88 -1.05 -5.15
CA ILE A 270 -18.04 0.09 -5.56
C ILE A 270 -18.87 1.37 -5.62
N ALA A 271 -20.02 1.34 -6.27
CA ALA A 271 -20.90 2.50 -6.41
C ALA A 271 -21.45 2.97 -5.05
N ARG A 272 -21.97 2.04 -4.24
CA ARG A 272 -22.61 2.38 -2.95
C ARG A 272 -21.64 2.83 -1.88
N LEU A 273 -20.42 2.29 -1.86
CA LEU A 273 -19.38 2.76 -0.95
C LEU A 273 -18.64 3.99 -1.49
N GLY A 274 -18.90 4.42 -2.72
CA GLY A 274 -18.27 5.58 -3.34
C GLY A 274 -16.77 5.37 -3.54
N VAL A 275 -16.38 4.19 -4.03
CA VAL A 275 -15.00 3.88 -4.39
C VAL A 275 -14.62 4.72 -5.61
N GLY A 276 -13.48 5.40 -5.54
CA GLY A 276 -12.98 6.27 -6.60
C GLY A 276 -12.02 5.61 -7.57
N SER A 277 -11.44 4.47 -7.21
CA SER A 277 -10.55 3.67 -8.06
C SER A 277 -10.39 2.25 -7.53
N VAL A 278 -9.97 1.34 -8.42
CA VAL A 278 -9.70 -0.06 -8.09
C VAL A 278 -8.26 -0.38 -8.43
N ALA A 279 -7.61 -1.18 -7.62
CA ALA A 279 -6.28 -1.72 -7.87
C ALA A 279 -6.20 -3.18 -7.41
N LEU A 280 -5.15 -3.87 -7.82
CA LEU A 280 -4.82 -5.20 -7.32
C LEU A 280 -3.62 -5.10 -6.38
N TYR A 281 -3.61 -5.90 -5.32
CA TYR A 281 -2.43 -6.03 -4.45
C TYR A 281 -1.31 -6.74 -5.20
N ASN A 282 -1.65 -7.79 -5.94
CA ASN A 282 -0.72 -8.55 -6.78
C ASN A 282 -1.30 -8.77 -8.19
N MET A 283 -0.58 -9.44 -9.06
CA MET A 283 -1.04 -9.72 -10.43
C MET A 283 -2.31 -10.59 -10.50
N GLY A 284 -2.69 -11.22 -9.39
CA GLY A 284 -3.83 -12.12 -9.36
C GLY A 284 -3.59 -13.45 -10.07
N GLY A 285 -4.44 -14.44 -9.80
CA GLY A 285 -4.23 -15.79 -10.28
C GLY A 285 -2.91 -16.38 -9.76
N PHE A 286 -2.51 -17.50 -10.33
CA PHE A 286 -1.18 -18.06 -10.12
C PHE A 286 -0.80 -18.97 -11.28
N ASN A 287 0.43 -18.84 -11.75
CA ASN A 287 1.04 -19.77 -12.68
C ASN A 287 2.53 -19.90 -12.35
N PRO A 288 3.09 -21.12 -12.31
CA PRO A 288 4.51 -21.32 -12.04
C PRO A 288 5.43 -20.72 -13.12
N ASP A 289 4.95 -20.47 -14.31
CA ASP A 289 5.64 -19.72 -15.36
C ASP A 289 5.26 -18.24 -15.26
N TYR A 290 6.22 -17.38 -14.90
CA TYR A 290 6.02 -15.94 -14.72
C TYR A 290 5.49 -15.24 -15.98
N LEU A 291 5.95 -15.66 -17.18
CA LEU A 291 5.48 -15.07 -18.42
C LEU A 291 4.02 -15.44 -18.71
N GLN A 292 3.60 -16.65 -18.35
CA GLN A 292 2.19 -17.06 -18.47
C GLN A 292 1.34 -16.34 -17.43
N HIS A 293 1.81 -16.24 -16.17
CA HIS A 293 1.13 -15.52 -15.12
C HIS A 293 0.88 -14.05 -15.49
N GLY A 294 1.89 -13.35 -16.01
CA GLY A 294 1.73 -11.97 -16.44
C GLY A 294 0.74 -11.79 -17.60
N ARG A 295 0.70 -12.72 -18.57
CA ARG A 295 -0.31 -12.70 -19.63
C ARG A 295 -1.73 -12.89 -19.09
N GLU A 296 -1.93 -13.81 -18.17
CA GLU A 296 -3.22 -14.04 -17.51
C GLU A 296 -3.66 -12.81 -16.69
N ALA A 297 -2.73 -12.14 -16.00
CA ALA A 297 -2.98 -10.92 -15.27
C ALA A 297 -3.44 -9.76 -16.17
N ILE A 298 -2.87 -9.62 -17.37
CA ILE A 298 -3.29 -8.63 -18.36
C ILE A 298 -4.75 -8.87 -18.78
N GLU A 299 -5.12 -10.11 -19.06
CA GLU A 299 -6.51 -10.46 -19.44
C GLU A 299 -7.51 -10.21 -18.30
N ILE A 300 -7.12 -10.50 -17.05
CA ILE A 300 -7.93 -10.19 -15.87
C ILE A 300 -8.13 -8.67 -15.75
N ARG A 301 -7.07 -7.88 -15.86
CA ARG A 301 -7.14 -6.42 -15.80
C ARG A 301 -8.05 -5.86 -16.90
N ARG A 302 -7.96 -6.36 -18.14
CA ARG A 302 -8.83 -5.92 -19.22
C ARG A 302 -10.30 -6.16 -18.89
N GLN A 303 -10.64 -7.33 -18.37
CA GLN A 303 -12.01 -7.61 -17.94
C GLN A 303 -12.48 -6.63 -16.85
N TRP A 304 -11.62 -6.32 -15.90
CA TRP A 304 -11.95 -5.39 -14.81
C TRP A 304 -12.14 -3.96 -15.34
N ASP A 305 -11.32 -3.54 -16.27
CA ASP A 305 -11.42 -2.23 -16.92
C ASP A 305 -12.73 -2.08 -17.73
N GLU A 306 -13.21 -3.16 -18.36
CA GLU A 306 -14.50 -3.19 -19.05
C GLU A 306 -15.71 -3.20 -18.10
N VAL A 307 -15.54 -3.74 -16.88
CA VAL A 307 -16.62 -3.90 -15.91
C VAL A 307 -16.84 -2.65 -15.07
N PHE A 308 -15.76 -1.97 -14.64
CA PHE A 308 -15.88 -0.89 -13.68
C PHE A 308 -15.90 0.49 -14.33
N ASP A 309 -16.78 1.36 -13.83
CA ASP A 309 -16.89 2.75 -14.28
C ASP A 309 -15.88 3.70 -13.56
N VAL A 310 -14.93 3.13 -12.82
CA VAL A 310 -13.85 3.84 -12.11
C VAL A 310 -12.49 3.37 -12.62
N PRO A 311 -11.42 4.20 -12.50
CA PRO A 311 -10.07 3.79 -12.89
C PRO A 311 -9.65 2.45 -12.28
N VAL A 312 -9.06 1.57 -13.10
CA VAL A 312 -8.43 0.31 -12.69
C VAL A 312 -6.93 0.46 -12.84
N TYR A 313 -6.20 0.54 -11.74
CA TYR A 313 -4.75 0.73 -11.80
C TYR A 313 -4.01 -0.59 -11.95
N PRO A 314 -3.04 -0.68 -12.89
CA PRO A 314 -2.29 -1.90 -13.13
C PRO A 314 -1.30 -2.14 -11.97
N CYS A 315 -1.22 -3.40 -11.52
CA CYS A 315 -0.20 -3.87 -10.59
C CYS A 315 0.67 -4.94 -11.26
N VAL A 316 1.97 -4.87 -11.03
CA VAL A 316 2.94 -5.86 -11.50
C VAL A 316 3.66 -6.45 -10.30
N SER A 317 3.54 -7.78 -10.09
CA SER A 317 4.29 -8.49 -9.05
C SER A 317 5.68 -8.86 -9.51
N VAL A 318 6.65 -8.83 -8.61
CA VAL A 318 8.01 -9.31 -8.88
C VAL A 318 8.05 -10.83 -9.02
N GLY A 319 7.23 -11.52 -8.24
CA GLY A 319 7.11 -12.98 -8.26
C GLY A 319 6.11 -13.47 -7.22
N TRP A 320 6.15 -14.79 -6.94
CA TRP A 320 5.39 -15.41 -5.86
C TRP A 320 6.11 -16.64 -5.32
N ASP A 321 6.33 -16.70 -4.00
CA ASP A 321 6.91 -17.84 -3.30
C ASP A 321 6.66 -17.70 -1.78
N ASP A 322 5.58 -18.29 -1.30
CA ASP A 322 5.18 -18.27 0.12
C ASP A 322 5.65 -19.50 0.90
N THR A 323 6.58 -20.27 0.34
CA THR A 323 7.11 -21.48 0.99
C THR A 323 7.79 -21.26 2.35
N PRO A 324 8.37 -20.10 2.67
CA PRO A 324 8.86 -19.84 4.03
C PRO A 324 7.74 -19.88 5.09
N ARG A 325 6.56 -19.34 4.77
CA ARG A 325 5.38 -19.44 5.67
C ARG A 325 4.80 -20.85 5.71
N PHE A 326 4.78 -21.54 4.57
CA PHE A 326 4.10 -22.81 4.38
C PHE A 326 5.08 -23.91 3.97
N PRO A 327 5.84 -24.49 4.92
CA PRO A 327 6.89 -25.47 4.63
C PRO A 327 6.38 -26.75 3.96
N ALA A 328 5.07 -27.04 4.03
CA ALA A 328 4.46 -28.19 3.35
C ALA A 328 4.14 -27.92 1.86
N LYS A 329 4.13 -26.66 1.41
CA LYS A 329 3.87 -26.34 -0.01
C LYS A 329 5.03 -26.79 -0.90
N GLY A 330 4.66 -27.37 -2.04
CA GLY A 330 5.60 -27.84 -3.05
C GLY A 330 5.88 -26.80 -4.13
N ALA A 331 6.62 -27.24 -5.15
CA ALA A 331 7.03 -26.41 -6.29
C ALA A 331 5.86 -25.83 -7.11
N ASP A 332 4.67 -26.43 -7.04
CA ASP A 332 3.50 -26.04 -7.84
C ASP A 332 2.88 -24.70 -7.39
N HIS A 333 3.28 -24.21 -6.20
CA HIS A 333 2.81 -22.94 -5.63
C HIS A 333 3.86 -21.82 -5.67
N VAL A 334 4.92 -21.99 -6.45
CA VAL A 334 6.04 -21.04 -6.54
C VAL A 334 6.20 -20.59 -7.98
N THR A 335 6.38 -19.29 -8.21
CA THR A 335 6.85 -18.79 -9.49
C THR A 335 8.25 -19.36 -9.74
N ARG A 336 8.36 -20.27 -10.68
CA ARG A 336 9.51 -21.15 -10.84
C ARG A 336 10.28 -20.88 -12.12
N PHE A 337 9.56 -20.49 -13.18
CA PHE A 337 10.14 -20.28 -14.50
C PHE A 337 10.07 -18.82 -14.90
N HIS A 338 11.09 -18.33 -15.59
CA HIS A 338 11.15 -17.00 -16.20
C HIS A 338 10.98 -15.81 -15.23
N GLN A 339 11.08 -16.03 -13.90
CA GLN A 339 11.09 -14.93 -12.93
C GLN A 339 12.44 -14.23 -12.96
N THR A 340 12.56 -13.21 -13.80
CA THR A 340 13.78 -12.43 -14.00
C THR A 340 13.48 -10.92 -14.06
N PRO A 341 14.48 -10.05 -13.80
CA PRO A 341 14.29 -8.61 -13.99
C PRO A 341 13.82 -8.23 -15.40
N GLN A 342 14.25 -8.96 -16.45
CA GLN A 342 13.84 -8.70 -17.83
C GLN A 342 12.35 -9.05 -18.06
N ALA A 343 11.89 -10.19 -17.54
CA ALA A 343 10.50 -10.57 -17.64
C ALA A 343 9.58 -9.61 -16.84
N PHE A 344 10.03 -9.19 -15.65
CA PHE A 344 9.32 -8.15 -14.87
C PHE A 344 9.26 -6.82 -15.65
N ALA A 345 10.36 -6.39 -16.26
CA ALA A 345 10.39 -5.17 -17.07
C ALA A 345 9.39 -5.23 -18.24
N SER A 346 9.20 -6.38 -18.88
CA SER A 346 8.24 -6.53 -19.98
C SER A 346 6.80 -6.27 -19.53
N PHE A 347 6.40 -6.78 -18.36
CA PHE A 347 5.07 -6.53 -17.81
C PHE A 347 4.92 -5.12 -17.24
N LEU A 348 5.98 -4.54 -16.69
CA LEU A 348 5.95 -3.14 -16.27
C LEU A 348 5.81 -2.18 -17.46
N LYS A 349 6.46 -2.49 -18.59
CA LYS A 349 6.28 -1.76 -19.87
C LYS A 349 4.84 -1.85 -20.36
N GLU A 350 4.24 -3.04 -20.30
CA GLU A 350 2.83 -3.26 -20.67
C GLU A 350 1.88 -2.47 -19.74
N ALA A 351 2.13 -2.49 -18.43
CA ALA A 351 1.36 -1.71 -17.45
C ALA A 351 1.51 -0.21 -17.69
N LYS A 352 2.71 0.26 -18.02
CA LYS A 352 2.96 1.65 -18.40
C LYS A 352 2.19 2.04 -19.67
N GLY A 353 2.21 1.19 -20.70
CA GLY A 353 1.45 1.38 -21.94
C GLY A 353 -0.06 1.49 -21.69
N TYR A 354 -0.60 0.67 -20.78
CA TYR A 354 -1.99 0.80 -20.35
C TYR A 354 -2.27 2.16 -19.74
N VAL A 355 -1.46 2.62 -18.81
CA VAL A 355 -1.62 3.95 -18.18
C VAL A 355 -1.52 5.09 -19.20
N ASP A 356 -0.62 4.98 -20.18
CA ASP A 356 -0.46 5.96 -21.26
C ASP A 356 -1.70 6.07 -22.14
N ASN A 357 -2.44 4.97 -22.31
CA ASN A 357 -3.68 4.93 -23.09
C ASN A 357 -4.92 5.40 -22.30
N HIS A 358 -4.77 5.74 -21.01
CA HIS A 358 -5.83 6.24 -20.14
C HIS A 358 -5.51 7.63 -19.58
N PRO A 359 -5.37 8.69 -20.44
CA PRO A 359 -4.89 10.00 -20.02
C PRO A 359 -5.86 10.78 -19.12
N GLY A 360 -7.11 10.32 -19.03
CA GLY A 360 -8.16 10.95 -18.20
C GLY A 360 -8.12 10.57 -16.72
N GLN A 361 -7.17 9.73 -16.31
CA GLN A 361 -7.04 9.27 -14.92
C GLN A 361 -5.65 9.55 -14.35
N PRO A 362 -5.49 9.58 -13.00
CA PRO A 362 -4.17 9.61 -12.37
C PRO A 362 -3.26 8.48 -12.85
N ARG A 363 -2.00 8.79 -13.14
CA ARG A 363 -1.06 7.86 -13.78
C ARG A 363 -0.36 6.98 -12.75
N PHE A 364 -1.11 6.06 -12.12
CA PHE A 364 -0.58 5.10 -11.17
C PHE A 364 -0.02 3.85 -11.87
N LEU A 365 1.23 3.51 -11.51
CA LEU A 365 1.85 2.20 -11.76
C LEU A 365 2.12 1.55 -10.41
N MET A 366 1.48 0.44 -10.12
CA MET A 366 1.58 -0.24 -8.83
C MET A 366 2.50 -1.45 -8.96
N ILE A 367 3.28 -1.71 -7.92
CA ILE A 367 4.25 -2.82 -7.88
C ILE A 367 4.06 -3.58 -6.56
N ASN A 368 3.84 -4.85 -6.65
CA ASN A 368 3.92 -5.77 -5.54
C ASN A 368 5.27 -6.49 -5.59
N ALA A 369 6.16 -6.19 -4.63
CA ALA A 369 6.08 -5.19 -3.59
C ALA A 369 7.46 -4.55 -3.38
N TRP A 370 7.58 -3.66 -2.41
CA TRP A 370 8.87 -3.14 -1.99
C TRP A 370 9.68 -4.20 -1.24
N ASN A 371 9.02 -4.90 -0.29
CA ASN A 371 9.68 -5.78 0.68
C ASN A 371 8.90 -7.04 1.11
N GLU A 372 7.97 -7.55 0.27
CA GLU A 372 7.29 -8.83 0.56
C GLU A 372 8.23 -10.03 0.36
N TRP A 373 9.25 -10.14 1.25
CA TRP A 373 10.29 -11.14 1.18
C TRP A 373 9.77 -12.56 1.34
N VAL A 374 8.82 -12.75 2.25
CA VAL A 374 8.26 -14.06 2.58
C VAL A 374 7.40 -14.63 1.45
N GLU A 375 6.83 -13.75 0.61
CA GLU A 375 6.07 -14.11 -0.58
C GLU A 375 6.90 -14.05 -1.87
N GLY A 376 8.21 -13.80 -1.75
CA GLY A 376 9.11 -13.77 -2.90
C GLY A 376 8.84 -12.65 -3.88
N SER A 377 8.14 -11.59 -3.44
CA SER A 377 7.78 -10.44 -4.27
C SER A 377 8.36 -9.15 -3.68
N TYR A 378 9.55 -8.75 -4.09
CA TYR A 378 10.26 -7.60 -3.53
C TYR A 378 11.15 -6.89 -4.54
N LEU A 379 11.23 -5.56 -4.45
CA LEU A 379 12.15 -4.70 -5.20
C LEU A 379 13.46 -4.46 -4.47
N LEU A 380 13.49 -4.62 -3.14
CA LEU A 380 14.70 -4.48 -2.35
C LEU A 380 15.81 -5.38 -2.89
N PRO A 381 17.06 -4.88 -2.95
CA PRO A 381 18.14 -5.64 -3.57
C PRO A 381 18.49 -6.90 -2.78
N ASP A 382 18.67 -7.99 -3.49
CA ASP A 382 19.04 -9.30 -2.97
C ASP A 382 20.42 -9.76 -3.45
N ARG A 383 20.87 -10.92 -2.99
CA ARG A 383 22.14 -11.49 -3.44
C ARG A 383 22.06 -12.18 -4.79
N LEU A 384 20.85 -12.48 -5.29
CA LEU A 384 20.69 -13.18 -6.58
C LEU A 384 20.75 -12.20 -7.74
N TYR A 385 19.98 -11.10 -7.67
CA TYR A 385 19.87 -10.14 -8.77
C TYR A 385 20.43 -8.76 -8.45
N GLY A 386 20.91 -8.53 -7.21
CA GLY A 386 21.37 -7.21 -6.79
C GLY A 386 20.27 -6.15 -6.96
N PHE A 387 20.55 -5.12 -7.70
CA PHE A 387 19.59 -4.05 -8.04
C PHE A 387 18.79 -4.31 -9.33
N GLY A 388 18.79 -5.53 -9.86
CA GLY A 388 18.26 -5.83 -11.19
C GLY A 388 16.79 -5.45 -11.38
N TYR A 389 15.91 -5.73 -10.40
CA TYR A 389 14.50 -5.35 -10.46
C TYR A 389 14.30 -3.83 -10.38
N LEU A 390 15.06 -3.14 -9.54
CA LEU A 390 15.04 -1.68 -9.46
C LEU A 390 15.56 -1.04 -10.76
N GLN A 391 16.62 -1.60 -11.35
CA GLN A 391 17.13 -1.14 -12.64
C GLN A 391 16.09 -1.34 -13.75
N ALA A 392 15.35 -2.45 -13.73
CA ALA A 392 14.25 -2.70 -14.66
C ALA A 392 13.14 -1.62 -14.55
N VAL A 393 12.76 -1.22 -13.34
CA VAL A 393 11.83 -0.10 -13.14
C VAL A 393 12.34 1.16 -13.80
N LYS A 394 13.61 1.52 -13.52
CA LYS A 394 14.22 2.73 -14.08
C LYS A 394 14.29 2.69 -15.61
N ASP A 395 14.71 1.60 -16.19
CA ASP A 395 14.90 1.48 -17.65
C ASP A 395 13.54 1.56 -18.39
N VAL A 396 12.49 0.99 -17.83
CA VAL A 396 11.12 1.13 -18.38
C VAL A 396 10.63 2.58 -18.31
N LEU A 397 10.85 3.27 -17.19
CA LEU A 397 10.42 4.66 -17.02
C LEU A 397 11.23 5.64 -17.88
N ASP A 398 12.51 5.35 -18.10
CA ASP A 398 13.40 6.13 -18.96
C ASP A 398 13.21 5.83 -20.46
N GLY A 399 12.34 4.87 -20.82
CA GLY A 399 12.11 4.44 -22.21
C GLY A 399 13.31 3.71 -22.84
N LYS A 400 14.17 3.09 -22.01
CA LYS A 400 15.36 2.34 -22.45
C LYS A 400 15.11 0.84 -22.63
N TYR A 401 13.92 0.39 -22.22
CA TYR A 401 13.53 -1.00 -22.36
C TYR A 401 12.73 -1.18 -23.65
N ASP A 402 13.36 -1.77 -24.66
CA ASP A 402 12.78 -2.05 -26.00
C ASP A 402 11.90 -3.31 -26.01
#